data_78721d69d43a26a7431b5b67dc06194f
#
_entry.id   78721d69d43a26a7431b5b67dc06194f
#
_cell.length_a   1.000
_cell.length_b   1.000
_cell.length_c   1.000
_cell.angle_alpha   90.00
_cell.angle_beta   90.00
_cell.angle_gamma   90.00
#
_symmetry.space_group_name_H-M   'P 1'
#
loop_
_entity.id
_entity.type
_entity.pdbx_description
1 polymer ?
#
loop_
_entity_poly.entity_id
_entity_poly.type
_entity_poly.pdbx_seq_one_letter_code
_entity_poly.pdbx_strand_id
1 'polypeptide(L)'
;PLFRDFNRRVREPGGFRLYIGASERDWGVAGKARFLVAPGLGEDPSGDGHALLTLTTVRSHDQYNTTIYGFDDRYRGVSGRRDVVFLSRDDMRARGLQSGDRIQVESRVGDAVRRLSGFIAVEYDLPRGSAAMYYPEGNRLVPLDSHDPHSGTPAYKSIPVMVSKLDDPAVHAG
;
A
#
# COMPACT_ATOMS: atom_id res chain seq x y z
N PRO A 1 25.80 7.51 -13.81
CA PRO A 1 26.43 7.90 -15.07
C PRO A 1 25.48 8.59 -16.03
N LEU A 2 24.20 8.11 -16.17
CA LEU A 2 23.22 8.68 -17.11
C LEU A 2 22.80 10.13 -16.80
N PHE A 3 22.82 10.52 -15.53
CA PHE A 3 22.44 11.87 -15.11
C PHE A 3 23.61 12.84 -14.97
N ARG A 4 24.86 12.36 -15.20
CA ARG A 4 25.99 13.27 -15.25
C ARG A 4 25.82 14.23 -16.42
N ASP A 5 25.96 15.52 -16.15
CA ASP A 5 25.80 16.60 -17.14
C ASP A 5 24.42 16.67 -17.83
N PHE A 6 23.38 16.11 -17.19
CA PHE A 6 22.04 16.05 -17.77
C PHE A 6 21.56 17.42 -18.27
N ASN A 7 21.67 18.47 -17.44
CA ASN A 7 21.24 19.81 -17.80
C ASN A 7 21.99 20.42 -18.99
N ARG A 8 23.24 20.04 -19.23
CA ARG A 8 23.99 20.43 -20.42
C ARG A 8 23.51 19.67 -21.64
N ARG A 9 23.39 18.36 -21.51
CA ARG A 9 23.06 17.44 -22.60
C ARG A 9 21.64 17.66 -23.18
N VAL A 10 20.67 18.00 -22.35
CA VAL A 10 19.30 18.29 -22.84
C VAL A 10 19.21 19.61 -23.63
N ARG A 11 20.22 20.48 -23.50
CA ARG A 11 20.29 21.76 -24.24
C ARG A 11 21.09 21.70 -25.52
N GLU A 12 21.72 20.56 -25.81
CA GLU A 12 22.44 20.35 -27.06
C GLU A 12 21.46 20.27 -28.23
N PRO A 13 21.80 20.78 -29.43
CA PRO A 13 20.98 20.64 -30.63
C PRO A 13 20.64 19.18 -30.89
N GLY A 14 19.38 18.85 -31.15
CA GLY A 14 18.90 17.49 -31.31
C GLY A 14 18.48 16.80 -30.02
N GLY A 15 18.71 17.45 -28.87
CA GLY A 15 18.26 16.96 -27.57
C GLY A 15 19.05 15.77 -27.04
N PHE A 16 18.56 15.24 -25.94
CA PHE A 16 19.14 14.06 -25.28
C PHE A 16 18.18 12.88 -25.35
N ARG A 17 18.58 11.82 -26.05
CA ARG A 17 17.85 10.56 -26.04
C ARG A 17 18.16 9.82 -24.73
N LEU A 18 17.14 9.57 -23.94
CA LEU A 18 17.25 8.69 -22.79
C LEU A 18 17.48 7.25 -23.32
N TYR A 19 18.63 6.69 -22.99
CA TYR A 19 18.90 5.29 -23.30
C TYR A 19 18.09 4.40 -22.35
N ILE A 20 17.23 3.60 -22.92
CA ILE A 20 16.46 2.58 -22.22
C ILE A 20 16.91 1.23 -22.75
N GLY A 21 17.74 0.51 -21.99
CA GLY A 21 18.31 -0.77 -22.40
C GLY A 21 17.26 -1.76 -22.90
N ALA A 22 16.10 -1.80 -22.25
CA ALA A 22 14.99 -2.66 -22.65
C ALA A 22 14.46 -2.37 -24.07
N SER A 23 14.39 -1.10 -24.49
CA SER A 23 13.94 -0.75 -25.86
C SER A 23 14.96 -1.11 -26.94
N GLU A 24 16.24 -1.13 -26.60
CA GLU A 24 17.33 -1.54 -27.47
C GLU A 24 17.64 -3.06 -27.37
N ARG A 25 16.84 -3.79 -26.59
CA ARG A 25 17.05 -5.21 -26.27
C ARG A 25 18.41 -5.49 -25.60
N ASP A 26 18.96 -4.49 -24.94
CA ASP A 26 20.14 -4.64 -24.10
C ASP A 26 19.72 -4.97 -22.67
N TRP A 27 19.79 -6.24 -22.34
CA TRP A 27 19.40 -6.77 -21.04
C TRP A 27 20.57 -6.83 -20.05
N GLY A 28 21.75 -6.36 -20.44
CA GLY A 28 22.96 -6.46 -19.62
C GLY A 28 23.44 -7.90 -19.35
N VAL A 29 22.84 -8.87 -20.03
CA VAL A 29 23.17 -10.31 -19.95
C VAL A 29 23.17 -10.91 -21.34
N ALA A 30 23.98 -11.94 -21.58
CA ALA A 30 24.18 -12.56 -22.90
C ALA A 30 22.88 -13.11 -23.49
N GLY A 31 22.09 -12.25 -24.14
CA GLY A 31 21.13 -12.58 -25.18
C GLY A 31 19.90 -13.44 -24.84
N LYS A 32 19.72 -13.89 -23.61
CA LYS A 32 18.57 -14.75 -23.21
C LYS A 32 17.89 -14.24 -21.94
N ALA A 33 16.56 -14.31 -21.91
CA ALA A 33 15.80 -14.10 -20.69
C ALA A 33 16.21 -15.12 -19.63
N ARG A 34 16.38 -14.66 -18.41
CA ARG A 34 16.71 -15.51 -17.26
C ARG A 34 15.51 -15.54 -16.31
N PHE A 35 15.02 -16.73 -16.03
CA PHE A 35 14.02 -16.89 -14.98
C PHE A 35 14.71 -16.72 -13.62
N LEU A 36 14.14 -15.85 -12.80
CA LEU A 36 14.49 -15.75 -11.40
C LEU A 36 13.52 -16.62 -10.61
N VAL A 37 14.06 -17.57 -9.85
CA VAL A 37 13.26 -18.20 -8.79
C VAL A 37 13.22 -17.17 -7.67
N ALA A 38 12.04 -16.61 -7.41
CA ALA A 38 11.88 -15.78 -6.23
C ALA A 38 12.31 -16.60 -5.01
N PRO A 39 13.13 -16.05 -4.11
CA PRO A 39 13.31 -16.67 -2.80
C PRO A 39 11.91 -16.92 -2.26
N GLY A 40 11.67 -18.13 -1.70
CA GLY A 40 10.34 -18.55 -1.25
C GLY A 40 9.64 -17.40 -0.55
N LEU A 41 8.35 -17.28 -0.74
CA LEU A 41 7.54 -16.33 0.04
C LEU A 41 7.96 -16.60 1.50
N GLY A 42 8.64 -15.63 2.10
CA GLY A 42 9.09 -15.72 3.47
C GLY A 42 7.92 -16.15 4.35
N GLU A 43 8.20 -16.74 5.49
CA GLU A 43 7.19 -17.09 6.46
C GLU A 43 6.22 -15.94 6.61
N ASP A 44 4.93 -16.24 6.54
CA ASP A 44 3.86 -15.27 6.71
C ASP A 44 4.18 -14.41 7.95
N PRO A 45 4.39 -13.10 7.82
CA PRO A 45 4.65 -12.24 8.97
C PRO A 45 3.51 -12.27 10.00
N SER A 46 2.37 -12.86 9.64
CA SER A 46 1.24 -13.14 10.54
C SER A 46 1.44 -14.37 11.42
N GLY A 47 2.66 -14.90 11.57
CA GLY A 47 2.98 -16.11 12.32
C GLY A 47 2.47 -16.23 13.76
N ASP A 48 1.83 -15.19 14.28
CA ASP A 48 1.10 -15.18 15.58
C ASP A 48 -0.42 -15.27 15.40
N GLY A 49 -0.87 -16.11 14.49
CA GLY A 49 -2.26 -16.49 14.31
C GLY A 49 -3.28 -15.35 14.43
N HIS A 50 -3.74 -14.80 13.34
CA HIS A 50 -4.89 -13.88 13.22
C HIS A 50 -4.77 -12.44 13.76
N ALA A 51 -3.70 -12.07 14.46
CA ALA A 51 -3.55 -10.72 14.99
C ALA A 51 -3.16 -9.70 13.90
N LEU A 52 -2.26 -10.08 12.99
CA LEU A 52 -1.79 -9.21 11.92
C LEU A 52 -2.52 -9.49 10.60
N LEU A 53 -2.79 -8.41 9.88
CA LEU A 53 -3.25 -8.42 8.51
C LEU A 53 -2.16 -7.85 7.61
N THR A 54 -2.10 -8.34 6.39
CA THR A 54 -1.25 -7.74 5.35
C THR A 54 -2.04 -6.65 4.61
N LEU A 55 -1.69 -5.39 4.88
CA LEU A 55 -2.32 -4.26 4.25
C LEU A 55 -1.67 -3.93 2.91
N THR A 56 -2.49 -3.71 1.91
CA THR A 56 -2.09 -3.16 0.60
C THR A 56 -2.76 -1.81 0.33
N THR A 57 -2.01 -0.84 -0.18
CA THR A 57 -2.63 0.40 -0.65
C THR A 57 -3.17 0.23 -2.06
N VAL A 58 -4.36 0.75 -2.31
CA VAL A 58 -5.06 0.67 -3.58
C VAL A 58 -5.47 2.06 -4.06
N ARG A 59 -5.67 2.22 -5.36
CA ARG A 59 -6.28 3.42 -5.94
C ARG A 59 -7.78 3.31 -5.92
N SER A 60 -8.47 4.42 -5.68
CA SER A 60 -9.90 4.50 -5.95
C SER A 60 -10.17 4.52 -7.46
N HIS A 61 -11.42 4.31 -7.84
CA HIS A 61 -11.86 4.57 -9.20
C HIS A 61 -11.51 6.01 -9.62
N ASP A 62 -11.13 6.18 -10.87
CA ASP A 62 -10.69 7.46 -11.45
C ASP A 62 -9.45 8.10 -10.81
N GLN A 63 -8.72 7.37 -9.97
CA GLN A 63 -7.44 7.82 -9.44
C GLN A 63 -6.28 7.38 -10.32
N TYR A 64 -5.52 8.35 -10.82
CA TYR A 64 -4.29 8.15 -11.61
C TYR A 64 -3.03 8.33 -10.76
N ASN A 65 -1.87 8.45 -11.38
CA ASN A 65 -0.59 8.72 -10.70
C ASN A 65 -0.49 10.12 -10.08
N THR A 66 -1.47 10.97 -10.31
CA THR A 66 -1.54 12.33 -9.83
C THR A 66 -2.24 12.40 -8.48
N THR A 67 -2.22 13.55 -7.86
CA THR A 67 -2.95 13.86 -6.62
C THR A 67 -4.45 14.07 -6.83
N ILE A 68 -4.95 13.90 -8.05
CA ILE A 68 -6.38 14.05 -8.36
C ILE A 68 -7.05 12.70 -8.13
N TYR A 69 -7.94 12.66 -7.16
CA TYR A 69 -8.76 11.48 -6.83
C TYR A 69 -10.15 11.91 -6.35
N GLY A 70 -11.14 11.15 -6.79
CA GLY A 70 -12.53 11.39 -6.42
C GLY A 70 -12.89 10.76 -5.07
N PHE A 71 -14.07 11.14 -4.58
CA PHE A 71 -14.68 10.58 -3.38
C PHE A 71 -15.77 9.54 -3.71
N ASP A 72 -15.81 9.08 -4.96
CA ASP A 72 -16.80 8.12 -5.41
C ASP A 72 -16.11 6.93 -6.09
N ASP A 73 -15.92 5.85 -5.35
CA ASP A 73 -15.40 4.59 -5.86
C ASP A 73 -16.54 3.62 -6.13
N ARG A 74 -17.16 3.74 -7.29
CA ARG A 74 -18.29 2.90 -7.72
C ARG A 74 -17.94 1.42 -7.83
N TYR A 75 -16.67 1.05 -7.98
CA TYR A 75 -16.26 -0.36 -8.02
C TYR A 75 -16.29 -1.03 -6.66
N ARG A 76 -16.09 -0.25 -5.59
CA ARG A 76 -16.07 -0.75 -4.22
C ARG A 76 -17.26 -0.28 -3.39
N GLY A 77 -18.17 0.50 -4.01
CA GLY A 77 -19.37 1.01 -3.34
C GLY A 77 -19.09 2.03 -2.24
N VAL A 78 -17.96 2.74 -2.33
CA VAL A 78 -17.59 3.78 -1.36
C VAL A 78 -17.84 5.15 -1.96
N SER A 79 -18.66 5.95 -1.31
CA SER A 79 -19.01 7.30 -1.75
C SER A 79 -18.86 8.31 -0.62
N GLY A 80 -18.47 9.54 -0.97
CA GLY A 80 -18.34 10.67 -0.07
C GLY A 80 -17.13 10.64 0.87
N ARG A 81 -16.30 9.59 0.83
CA ARG A 81 -15.16 9.43 1.74
C ARG A 81 -14.04 8.57 1.17
N ARG A 82 -12.88 8.64 1.81
CA ARG A 82 -11.70 7.83 1.49
C ARG A 82 -11.03 7.20 2.73
N ASP A 83 -11.43 7.62 3.91
CA ASP A 83 -10.96 7.14 5.21
C ASP A 83 -11.56 5.78 5.57
N VAL A 84 -11.39 4.80 4.69
CA VAL A 84 -11.93 3.44 4.82
C VAL A 84 -10.83 2.39 4.84
N VAL A 85 -11.14 1.26 5.49
CA VAL A 85 -10.34 0.03 5.46
C VAL A 85 -11.22 -1.11 4.99
N PHE A 86 -10.83 -1.71 3.90
CA PHE A 86 -11.49 -2.89 3.37
C PHE A 86 -10.97 -4.14 4.07
N LEU A 87 -11.87 -4.97 4.55
CA LEU A 87 -11.60 -6.17 5.32
C LEU A 87 -12.48 -7.32 4.83
N SER A 88 -11.96 -8.54 4.92
CA SER A 88 -12.80 -9.72 4.68
C SER A 88 -13.84 -9.88 5.79
N ARG A 89 -14.97 -10.52 5.44
CA ARG A 89 -16.02 -10.86 6.42
C ARG A 89 -15.47 -11.65 7.61
N ASP A 90 -14.59 -12.61 7.35
CA ASP A 90 -14.03 -13.47 8.38
C ASP A 90 -13.10 -12.71 9.31
N ASP A 91 -12.28 -11.81 8.77
CA ASP A 91 -11.39 -10.95 9.56
C ASP A 91 -12.17 -9.94 10.41
N MET A 92 -13.28 -9.43 9.89
CA MET A 92 -14.18 -8.56 10.65
C MET A 92 -14.83 -9.31 11.80
N ARG A 93 -15.37 -10.50 11.56
CA ARG A 93 -15.97 -11.35 12.61
C ARG A 93 -14.96 -11.69 13.70
N ALA A 94 -13.75 -12.09 13.33
CA ALA A 94 -12.70 -12.45 14.28
C ALA A 94 -12.31 -11.29 15.20
N ARG A 95 -12.59 -10.04 14.78
CA ARG A 95 -12.29 -8.81 15.53
C ARG A 95 -13.52 -8.13 16.13
N GLY A 96 -14.68 -8.75 16.01
CA GLY A 96 -15.95 -8.17 16.49
C GLY A 96 -16.36 -6.89 15.76
N LEU A 97 -15.97 -6.76 14.51
CA LEU A 97 -16.23 -5.58 13.67
C LEU A 97 -17.45 -5.79 12.78
N GLN A 98 -18.13 -4.69 12.48
CA GLN A 98 -19.18 -4.57 11.49
C GLN A 98 -18.84 -3.44 10.50
N SER A 99 -19.40 -3.51 9.28
CA SER A 99 -19.29 -2.41 8.34
C SER A 99 -19.88 -1.13 8.93
N GLY A 100 -19.10 -0.04 8.83
CA GLY A 100 -19.45 1.24 9.43
C GLY A 100 -18.78 1.51 10.79
N ASP A 101 -18.22 0.50 11.44
CA ASP A 101 -17.50 0.70 12.70
C ASP A 101 -16.29 1.62 12.51
N ARG A 102 -16.08 2.50 13.49
CA ARG A 102 -14.86 3.29 13.58
C ARG A 102 -13.74 2.45 14.14
N ILE A 103 -12.60 2.47 13.45
CA ILE A 103 -11.47 1.61 13.76
C ILE A 103 -10.16 2.39 13.84
N GLN A 104 -9.21 1.79 14.53
CA GLN A 104 -7.80 2.14 14.50
C GLN A 104 -7.04 1.09 13.70
N VAL A 105 -6.08 1.56 12.91
CA VAL A 105 -5.10 0.72 12.22
C VAL A 105 -3.72 1.05 12.76
N GLU A 106 -3.01 0.05 13.24
CA GLU A 106 -1.64 0.18 13.73
C GLU A 106 -0.71 -0.66 12.86
N SER A 107 0.34 -0.07 12.33
CA SER A 107 1.43 -0.80 11.68
C SER A 107 2.65 -0.90 12.60
N ARG A 108 3.35 -2.03 12.50
CA ARG A 108 4.64 -2.26 13.15
C ARG A 108 5.62 -2.74 12.11
N VAL A 109 6.61 -1.89 11.79
CA VAL A 109 7.67 -2.21 10.82
C VAL A 109 9.00 -1.92 11.49
N GLY A 110 9.77 -2.96 11.80
CA GLY A 110 10.93 -2.84 12.69
C GLY A 110 10.50 -2.28 14.06
N ASP A 111 11.22 -1.28 14.55
CA ASP A 111 10.90 -0.59 15.79
C ASP A 111 9.87 0.54 15.64
N ALA A 112 9.46 0.84 14.41
CA ALA A 112 8.53 1.92 14.11
C ALA A 112 7.07 1.46 14.29
N VAL A 113 6.34 2.17 15.16
CA VAL A 113 4.89 2.01 15.36
C VAL A 113 4.18 3.24 14.81
N ARG A 114 3.19 3.02 13.91
CA ARG A 114 2.39 4.09 13.32
C ARG A 114 0.92 3.78 13.46
N ARG A 115 0.11 4.79 13.74
CA ARG A 115 -1.32 4.64 13.97
C ARG A 115 -2.14 5.60 13.13
N LEU A 116 -3.25 5.09 12.63
CA LEU A 116 -4.33 5.86 12.03
C LEU A 116 -5.61 5.54 12.77
N SER A 117 -6.33 6.55 13.23
CA SER A 117 -7.57 6.38 13.99
C SER A 117 -8.74 7.05 13.29
N GLY A 118 -9.95 6.51 13.50
CA GLY A 118 -11.19 7.07 12.98
C GLY A 118 -11.51 6.65 11.55
N PHE A 119 -10.80 5.69 11.01
CA PHE A 119 -11.15 5.06 9.73
C PHE A 119 -12.41 4.20 9.88
N ILE A 120 -13.09 3.95 8.79
CA ILE A 120 -14.31 3.14 8.76
C ILE A 120 -14.02 1.76 8.20
N ALA A 121 -14.44 0.73 8.92
CA ALA A 121 -14.39 -0.65 8.45
C ALA A 121 -15.43 -0.87 7.33
N VAL A 122 -15.01 -1.46 6.23
CA VAL A 122 -15.87 -1.81 5.09
C VAL A 122 -15.67 -3.28 4.76
N GLU A 123 -16.74 -4.08 4.81
CA GLU A 123 -16.69 -5.46 4.35
C GLU A 123 -16.46 -5.48 2.84
N TYR A 124 -15.47 -6.26 2.40
CA TYR A 124 -15.15 -6.42 0.99
C TYR A 124 -14.65 -7.82 0.72
N ASP A 125 -14.81 -8.29 -0.51
CA ASP A 125 -14.34 -9.62 -0.91
C ASP A 125 -12.80 -9.64 -1.05
N LEU A 126 -12.15 -9.90 0.07
CA LEU A 126 -10.70 -10.04 0.20
C LEU A 126 -10.35 -11.42 0.77
N PRO A 127 -9.19 -11.96 0.42
CA PRO A 127 -8.65 -13.13 1.13
C PRO A 127 -8.50 -12.84 2.62
N ARG A 128 -8.79 -13.84 3.45
CA ARG A 128 -8.53 -13.77 4.89
C ARG A 128 -7.06 -13.40 5.17
N GLY A 129 -6.83 -12.59 6.18
CA GLY A 129 -5.50 -12.08 6.52
C GLY A 129 -5.08 -10.87 5.69
N SER A 130 -5.93 -10.40 4.78
CA SER A 130 -5.63 -9.24 3.92
C SER A 130 -6.49 -8.03 4.28
N ALA A 131 -5.89 -6.84 4.14
CA ALA A 131 -6.60 -5.58 4.25
C ALA A 131 -6.23 -4.65 3.10
N ALA A 132 -7.10 -3.69 2.78
CA ALA A 132 -6.78 -2.68 1.79
C ALA A 132 -7.22 -1.28 2.25
N MET A 133 -6.45 -0.27 1.89
CA MET A 133 -6.75 1.14 2.12
C MET A 133 -6.47 1.95 0.86
N TYR A 134 -7.12 3.09 0.73
CA TYR A 134 -6.78 3.99 -0.37
C TYR A 134 -5.39 4.61 -0.21
N TYR A 135 -4.74 4.79 -1.33
CA TYR A 135 -3.58 5.65 -1.51
C TYR A 135 -4.06 7.09 -1.78
N PRO A 136 -3.58 8.14 -1.12
CA PRO A 136 -2.42 8.17 -0.22
C PRO A 136 -2.73 8.00 1.27
N GLU A 137 -3.98 7.77 1.67
CA GLU A 137 -4.39 7.75 3.07
C GLU A 137 -3.63 6.69 3.88
N GLY A 138 -3.45 5.50 3.30
CA GLY A 138 -2.69 4.39 3.90
C GLY A 138 -1.18 4.61 3.99
N ASN A 139 -0.62 5.57 3.25
CA ASN A 139 0.84 5.78 3.19
C ASN A 139 1.46 6.14 4.53
N ARG A 140 0.71 6.76 5.41
CA ARG A 140 1.17 7.14 6.75
C ARG A 140 1.54 5.95 7.62
N LEU A 141 1.10 4.75 7.26
CA LEU A 141 1.44 3.50 7.95
C LEU A 141 2.83 2.97 7.55
N VAL A 142 3.43 3.50 6.49
CA VAL A 142 4.76 3.08 6.01
C VAL A 142 5.83 4.01 6.56
N PRO A 143 6.84 3.51 7.30
CA PRO A 143 8.00 4.30 7.68
C PRO A 143 8.81 4.76 6.46
N LEU A 144 9.49 5.90 6.58
CA LEU A 144 10.29 6.46 5.49
C LEU A 144 11.47 5.57 5.08
N ASP A 145 11.98 4.80 6.00
CA ASP A 145 13.09 3.84 5.81
C ASP A 145 12.62 2.47 5.32
N SER A 146 11.29 2.25 5.23
CA SER A 146 10.72 1.03 4.67
C SER A 146 10.53 1.17 3.16
N HIS A 147 11.59 0.87 2.42
CA HIS A 147 11.61 0.96 0.96
C HIS A 147 12.50 -0.12 0.34
N ASP A 148 12.29 -0.39 -0.93
CA ASP A 148 13.18 -1.25 -1.71
C ASP A 148 14.59 -0.61 -1.78
N PRO A 149 15.65 -1.33 -1.42
CA PRO A 149 16.99 -0.77 -1.32
C PRO A 149 17.60 -0.34 -2.66
N HIS A 150 17.09 -0.84 -3.77
CA HIS A 150 17.63 -0.54 -5.11
C HIS A 150 16.86 0.60 -5.80
N SER A 151 15.55 0.58 -5.71
CA SER A 151 14.68 1.55 -6.38
C SER A 151 14.26 2.72 -5.50
N GLY A 152 14.39 2.59 -4.18
CA GLY A 152 13.84 3.55 -3.22
C GLY A 152 12.30 3.53 -3.15
N THR A 153 11.65 2.54 -3.76
CA THR A 153 10.19 2.45 -3.78
C THR A 153 9.67 2.09 -2.40
N PRO A 154 8.80 2.91 -1.79
CA PRO A 154 8.22 2.61 -0.48
C PRO A 154 7.40 1.32 -0.47
N ALA A 155 7.43 0.60 0.66
CA ALA A 155 6.80 -0.71 0.81
C ALA A 155 5.27 -0.63 1.02
N TYR A 156 4.54 -0.13 0.04
CA TYR A 156 3.08 0.10 0.13
C TYR A 156 2.21 -1.15 0.01
N LYS A 157 2.77 -2.31 -0.30
CA LYS A 157 1.98 -3.48 -0.72
C LYS A 157 1.99 -4.65 0.27
N SER A 158 2.77 -4.56 1.32
CA SER A 158 2.87 -5.62 2.32
C SER A 158 3.16 -4.99 3.69
N ILE A 159 2.20 -4.24 4.20
CA ILE A 159 2.33 -3.55 5.48
C ILE A 159 1.66 -4.42 6.55
N PRO A 160 2.41 -4.93 7.53
CA PRO A 160 1.81 -5.67 8.64
C PRO A 160 1.02 -4.69 9.54
N VAL A 161 -0.27 -4.98 9.73
CA VAL A 161 -1.15 -4.10 10.50
C VAL A 161 -2.03 -4.88 11.47
N MET A 162 -2.32 -4.27 12.60
CA MET A 162 -3.41 -4.64 13.49
C MET A 162 -4.58 -3.68 13.30
N VAL A 163 -5.78 -4.23 13.35
CA VAL A 163 -7.03 -3.45 13.26
C VAL A 163 -7.85 -3.71 14.51
N SER A 164 -8.27 -2.66 15.17
CA SER A 164 -9.11 -2.71 16.36
C SER A 164 -10.27 -1.71 16.29
N LYS A 165 -11.37 -2.04 16.94
CA LYS A 165 -12.50 -1.12 17.10
C LYS A 165 -12.07 0.06 17.97
N LEU A 166 -12.51 1.26 17.61
CA LEU A 166 -12.42 2.43 18.48
C LEU A 166 -13.66 2.43 19.37
N ASP A 167 -13.44 2.48 20.68
CA ASP A 167 -14.51 2.73 21.64
C ASP A 167 -15.07 4.13 21.40
N ASP A 168 -16.38 4.20 21.30
CA ASP A 168 -17.06 5.50 21.15
C ASP A 168 -17.01 6.22 22.50
N PRO A 169 -16.35 7.39 22.62
CA PRO A 169 -16.24 8.08 23.92
C PRO A 169 -17.59 8.52 24.49
N ALA A 170 -18.66 8.37 23.74
CA ALA A 170 -20.01 8.77 24.15
C ALA A 170 -20.75 7.75 25.04
N VAL A 171 -20.22 6.52 25.24
CA VAL A 171 -20.95 5.49 26.02
C VAL A 171 -20.65 5.52 27.52
N HIS A 172 -19.68 6.31 27.98
CA HIS A 172 -19.30 6.39 29.41
C HIS A 172 -19.67 7.71 30.08
N ALA A 173 -20.57 8.52 29.48
CA ALA A 173 -21.14 9.71 30.13
C ALA A 173 -22.63 9.48 30.41
N GLY A 174 -22.91 8.52 31.30
CA GLY A 174 -24.23 8.25 31.82
C GLY A 174 -24.17 7.94 33.30
#